data_2f96deb48dca1faf73edf33c7a1f3026
#
_entry.id   2f96deb48dca1faf73edf33c7a1f3026
#
_cell.length_a   1.000
_cell.length_b   1.000
_cell.length_c   1.000
_cell.angle_alpha   90.00
_cell.angle_beta   90.00
_cell.angle_gamma   90.00
#
_symmetry.space_group_name_H-M   'P 1'
#
loop_
_entity.id
_entity.type
_entity.pdbx_description
1 polymer ?
#
loop_
_entity_poly.entity_id
_entity_poly.type
_entity_poly.pdbx_seq_one_letter_code
_entity_poly.pdbx_strand_id
1 'polypeptide(L)'
;MLFRSGAPAGTKSFAVLCIDDDVPTDLKARDASGELPVDQPRRRFVHWVQIEVAADVSNFPEGVFAQKNVPAAYGRPGLNDYCRGAGKPEADGTGLGYDGPCPPFFDARRHYYRYQVLALDLETLDLDKHFTLEDFEKTAKGHVLATAEVVGRYTLNPRLRSA
;
A
#
# COMPACT_ATOMS: atom_id res chain seq x y z
N MET A 1 -11.97 -0.48 6.41
CA MET A 1 -12.10 -1.92 6.82
C MET A 1 -11.86 -2.78 5.60
N LEU A 2 -10.93 -3.73 5.69
CA LEU A 2 -10.68 -4.70 4.61
C LEU A 2 -11.42 -5.98 4.96
N PHE A 3 -12.32 -6.43 4.09
CA PHE A 3 -13.03 -7.68 4.25
C PHE A 3 -12.44 -8.75 3.34
N ARG A 4 -12.29 -9.94 3.85
CA ARG A 4 -12.05 -11.12 3.06
C ARG A 4 -13.06 -12.22 3.40
N SER A 5 -13.41 -13.00 2.41
CA SER A 5 -14.13 -14.26 2.58
C SER A 5 -13.57 -15.28 1.57
N GLY A 6 -13.74 -16.56 1.85
CA GLY A 6 -13.36 -17.60 0.89
C GLY A 6 -11.84 -17.73 0.68
N ALA A 7 -11.04 -17.65 1.74
CA ALA A 7 -9.62 -17.97 1.65
C ALA A 7 -9.41 -19.41 1.10
N PRO A 8 -8.46 -19.63 0.15
CA PRO A 8 -8.15 -20.96 -0.35
C PRO A 8 -7.74 -21.92 0.76
N ALA A 9 -8.02 -23.21 0.57
CA ALA A 9 -7.47 -24.24 1.43
C ALA A 9 -5.93 -24.17 1.41
N GLY A 10 -5.30 -24.36 2.56
CA GLY A 10 -3.83 -24.26 2.69
C GLY A 10 -3.31 -22.85 2.97
N THR A 11 -4.18 -21.83 3.05
CA THR A 11 -3.77 -20.48 3.47
C THR A 11 -3.26 -20.51 4.91
N LYS A 12 -2.02 -20.04 5.12
CA LYS A 12 -1.37 -19.95 6.42
C LYS A 12 -1.22 -18.51 6.91
N SER A 13 -1.09 -17.56 5.99
CA SER A 13 -1.08 -16.13 6.30
C SER A 13 -1.62 -15.30 5.15
N PHE A 14 -1.76 -13.99 5.37
CA PHE A 14 -2.07 -13.03 4.32
C PHE A 14 -1.02 -11.92 4.26
N ALA A 15 -0.89 -11.36 3.06
CA ALA A 15 -0.27 -10.05 2.86
C ALA A 15 -1.32 -9.04 2.40
N VAL A 16 -1.14 -7.77 2.79
CA VAL A 16 -1.99 -6.66 2.37
C VAL A 16 -1.12 -5.55 1.81
N LEU A 17 -1.48 -5.07 0.62
CA LEU A 17 -0.76 -4.05 -0.11
C LEU A 17 -1.69 -2.88 -0.44
N CYS A 18 -1.13 -1.67 -0.53
CA CYS A 18 -1.76 -0.51 -1.15
C CYS A 18 -0.79 0.14 -2.13
N ILE A 19 -1.17 0.21 -3.40
CA ILE A 19 -0.31 0.68 -4.49
C ILE A 19 -1.06 1.73 -5.30
N ASP A 20 -0.36 2.82 -5.63
CA ASP A 20 -0.79 3.91 -6.51
C ASP A 20 0.14 3.96 -7.73
N ASP A 21 -0.39 3.74 -8.93
CA ASP A 21 0.36 3.83 -10.19
C ASP A 21 0.24 5.22 -10.85
N ASP A 22 -0.45 6.17 -10.20
CA ASP A 22 -0.74 7.49 -10.76
C ASP A 22 0.18 8.60 -10.24
N VAL A 23 1.22 8.27 -9.45
CA VAL A 23 2.11 9.28 -8.87
C VAL A 23 2.96 9.93 -9.97
N PRO A 24 2.92 11.26 -10.13
CA PRO A 24 3.69 11.96 -11.14
C PRO A 24 5.21 11.82 -10.90
N THR A 25 5.96 11.68 -12.00
CA THR A 25 7.43 11.55 -11.92
C THR A 25 8.13 12.88 -11.66
N ASP A 26 7.49 14.01 -12.03
CA ASP A 26 8.01 15.34 -11.79
C ASP A 26 6.92 16.29 -11.24
N LEU A 27 7.02 16.66 -9.97
CA LEU A 27 6.09 17.56 -9.30
C LEU A 27 6.27 19.04 -9.71
N LYS A 28 7.31 19.38 -10.47
CA LYS A 28 7.60 20.75 -10.92
C LYS A 28 7.08 21.02 -12.33
N ALA A 29 6.81 19.99 -13.13
CA ALA A 29 6.35 20.10 -14.51
C ALA A 29 4.87 20.50 -14.58
N ARG A 30 4.55 21.70 -14.10
CA ARG A 30 3.19 22.26 -14.12
C ARG A 30 2.92 23.02 -15.41
N ASP A 31 1.69 22.96 -15.87
CA ASP A 31 1.21 23.74 -17.01
C ASP A 31 0.96 25.23 -16.66
N ALA A 32 0.47 26.01 -17.62
CA ALA A 32 0.15 27.42 -17.43
C ALA A 32 -0.96 27.69 -16.39
N SER A 33 -1.78 26.68 -16.06
CA SER A 33 -2.80 26.75 -15.01
C SER A 33 -2.22 26.47 -13.60
N GLY A 34 -0.98 26.04 -13.51
CA GLY A 34 -0.30 25.61 -12.30
C GLY A 34 -0.62 24.17 -11.88
N GLU A 35 -1.26 23.39 -12.76
CA GLU A 35 -1.58 21.98 -12.52
C GLU A 35 -0.56 21.03 -13.18
N LEU A 36 -0.45 19.82 -12.65
CA LEU A 36 0.26 18.73 -13.30
C LEU A 36 -0.64 18.14 -14.39
N PRO A 37 -0.18 18.10 -15.67
CA PRO A 37 -0.97 17.56 -16.76
C PRO A 37 -1.37 16.09 -16.55
N VAL A 38 -2.53 15.72 -17.05
CA VAL A 38 -3.06 14.34 -16.96
C VAL A 38 -2.15 13.34 -17.64
N ASP A 39 -1.52 13.72 -18.74
CA ASP A 39 -0.65 12.91 -19.60
C ASP A 39 0.82 12.88 -19.17
N GLN A 40 1.16 13.59 -18.06
CA GLN A 40 2.51 13.52 -17.51
C GLN A 40 2.87 12.07 -17.17
N PRO A 41 4.14 11.63 -17.38
CA PRO A 41 4.61 10.31 -16.96
C PRO A 41 4.35 10.02 -15.49
N ARG A 42 3.87 8.80 -15.22
CA ARG A 42 3.51 8.34 -13.89
C ARG A 42 4.42 7.21 -13.45
N ARG A 43 4.52 7.00 -12.14
CA ARG A 43 5.27 5.91 -11.55
C ARG A 43 4.45 5.23 -10.46
N ARG A 44 4.79 3.97 -10.24
CA ARG A 44 4.31 3.19 -9.09
C ARG A 44 4.78 3.83 -7.79
N PHE A 45 3.90 3.85 -6.79
CA PHE A 45 4.18 4.28 -5.44
C PHE A 45 3.51 3.32 -4.45
N VAL A 46 4.29 2.80 -3.53
CA VAL A 46 3.84 1.86 -2.51
C VAL A 46 3.44 2.64 -1.27
N HIS A 47 2.16 2.53 -0.87
CA HIS A 47 1.60 3.15 0.32
C HIS A 47 1.54 2.20 1.52
N TRP A 48 1.54 0.89 1.27
CA TRP A 48 1.39 -0.10 2.31
C TRP A 48 1.93 -1.46 1.89
N VAL A 49 2.72 -2.05 2.79
CA VAL A 49 3.07 -3.46 2.76
C VAL A 49 2.87 -4.00 4.17
N GLN A 50 1.99 -4.98 4.33
CA GLN A 50 1.74 -5.69 5.58
C GLN A 50 1.79 -7.18 5.29
N ILE A 51 2.59 -7.93 6.03
CA ILE A 51 2.78 -9.37 5.79
C ILE A 51 2.53 -10.17 7.07
N GLU A 52 2.43 -11.49 6.94
CA GLU A 52 2.24 -12.40 8.08
C GLU A 52 0.96 -12.09 8.89
N VAL A 53 -0.07 -11.57 8.23
CA VAL A 53 -1.39 -11.43 8.85
C VAL A 53 -1.94 -12.82 9.09
N ALA A 54 -2.33 -13.12 10.33
CA ALA A 54 -2.77 -14.46 10.73
C ALA A 54 -3.97 -14.94 9.90
N ALA A 55 -4.01 -16.25 9.61
CA ALA A 55 -5.00 -16.85 8.71
C ALA A 55 -6.45 -16.73 9.22
N ASP A 56 -6.67 -16.55 10.51
CA ASP A 56 -7.98 -16.36 11.15
C ASP A 56 -8.45 -14.90 11.15
N VAL A 57 -7.58 -13.92 10.85
CA VAL A 57 -7.96 -12.52 10.73
C VAL A 57 -8.81 -12.32 9.48
N SER A 58 -10.04 -11.88 9.65
CA SER A 58 -11.01 -11.63 8.56
C SER A 58 -11.22 -10.15 8.26
N ASN A 59 -10.84 -9.26 9.15
CA ASN A 59 -10.98 -7.80 9.00
C ASN A 59 -9.97 -7.06 9.87
N PHE A 60 -9.75 -5.79 9.54
CA PHE A 60 -9.02 -4.84 10.38
C PHE A 60 -10.01 -3.80 10.93
N PRO A 61 -10.02 -3.56 12.26
CA PRO A 61 -10.75 -2.44 12.83
C PRO A 61 -10.28 -1.11 12.23
N GLU A 62 -11.20 -0.15 12.16
CA GLU A 62 -10.86 1.20 11.72
C GLU A 62 -9.79 1.81 12.64
N GLY A 63 -8.79 2.46 12.03
CA GLY A 63 -7.71 3.15 12.75
C GLY A 63 -6.69 2.23 13.43
N VAL A 64 -6.77 0.90 13.29
CA VAL A 64 -5.85 -0.01 14.00
C VAL A 64 -4.39 0.23 13.65
N PHE A 65 -4.08 0.57 12.40
CA PHE A 65 -2.69 0.85 11.96
C PHE A 65 -2.21 2.27 12.29
N ALA A 66 -3.07 3.14 12.80
CA ALA A 66 -2.68 4.43 13.37
C ALA A 66 -2.28 4.33 14.86
N GLN A 67 -2.39 3.15 15.45
CA GLN A 67 -2.06 2.91 16.86
C GLN A 67 -0.57 2.55 17.01
N LYS A 68 0.02 2.91 18.16
CA LYS A 68 1.41 2.56 18.47
C LYS A 68 1.63 1.06 18.63
N ASN A 69 0.61 0.33 19.10
CA ASN A 69 0.68 -1.10 19.37
C ASN A 69 -0.34 -1.82 18.47
N VAL A 70 0.07 -2.20 17.29
CA VAL A 70 -0.72 -3.05 16.39
C VAL A 70 -0.66 -4.49 16.92
N PRO A 71 -1.80 -5.20 17.10
CA PRO A 71 -1.80 -6.60 17.52
C PRO A 71 -0.97 -7.49 16.59
N ALA A 72 -0.17 -8.42 17.15
CA ALA A 72 0.70 -9.31 16.39
C ALA A 72 -0.04 -10.14 15.33
N ALA A 73 -1.32 -10.48 15.57
CA ALA A 73 -2.15 -11.18 14.59
C ALA A 73 -2.36 -10.40 13.28
N TYR A 74 -2.17 -9.09 13.27
CA TYR A 74 -2.24 -8.26 12.07
C TYR A 74 -0.91 -8.18 11.31
N GLY A 75 0.08 -9.01 11.71
CA GLY A 75 1.34 -9.16 11.02
C GLY A 75 2.31 -8.02 11.27
N ARG A 76 3.32 -7.92 10.42
CA ARG A 76 4.37 -6.90 10.51
C ARG A 76 4.44 -6.02 9.27
N PRO A 77 4.73 -4.71 9.45
CA PRO A 77 4.82 -3.76 8.35
C PRO A 77 6.14 -3.86 7.60
N GLY A 78 6.11 -3.62 6.28
CA GLY A 78 7.25 -3.32 5.44
C GLY A 78 7.42 -1.83 5.20
N LEU A 79 8.53 -1.47 4.56
CA LEU A 79 8.80 -0.11 4.10
C LEU A 79 7.86 0.25 2.95
N ASN A 80 7.38 1.48 2.96
CA ASN A 80 6.68 2.09 1.84
C ASN A 80 7.52 3.21 1.21
N ASP A 81 7.04 3.82 0.12
CA ASP A 81 7.86 4.77 -0.65
C ASP A 81 8.00 6.16 0.01
N TYR A 82 7.36 6.41 1.16
CA TYR A 82 7.63 7.60 1.95
C TYR A 82 8.97 7.55 2.70
N CYS A 83 9.58 6.37 2.85
CA CYS A 83 10.94 6.25 3.42
C CYS A 83 12.04 6.87 2.52
N ARG A 84 11.68 7.40 1.34
CA ARG A 84 12.54 8.15 0.41
C ARG A 84 13.87 7.49 0.08
N GLY A 85 13.89 6.16 0.00
CA GLY A 85 15.08 5.39 -0.34
C GLY A 85 16.14 5.32 0.77
N ALA A 86 15.82 5.77 1.99
CA ALA A 86 16.73 5.69 3.14
C ALA A 86 16.91 4.26 3.69
N GLY A 87 16.13 3.27 3.19
CA GLY A 87 16.16 1.88 3.66
C GLY A 87 15.67 1.69 5.10
N LYS A 88 15.10 2.73 5.71
CA LYS A 88 14.54 2.75 7.05
C LYS A 88 13.44 3.82 7.16
N PRO A 89 12.47 3.65 8.08
CA PRO A 89 11.43 4.65 8.31
C PRO A 89 12.02 5.93 8.92
N GLU A 90 11.28 7.03 8.79
CA GLU A 90 11.57 8.27 9.51
C GLU A 90 11.38 8.08 11.04
N ALA A 91 11.89 9.00 11.82
CA ALA A 91 11.83 8.92 13.28
C ALA A 91 10.39 8.96 13.85
N ASP A 92 9.45 9.55 13.13
CA ASP A 92 8.02 9.60 13.46
C ASP A 92 7.24 8.36 12.97
N GLY A 93 7.90 7.43 12.29
CA GLY A 93 7.31 6.20 11.75
C GLY A 93 6.88 6.30 10.29
N THR A 94 6.92 7.49 9.67
CA THR A 94 6.63 7.66 8.23
C THR A 94 7.52 6.73 7.39
N GLY A 95 6.93 6.09 6.40
CA GLY A 95 7.64 5.15 5.53
C GLY A 95 7.62 3.70 6.03
N LEU A 96 6.92 3.40 7.15
CA LEU A 96 6.72 2.03 7.65
C LEU A 96 5.23 1.72 7.79
N GLY A 97 4.76 0.67 7.13
CA GLY A 97 3.37 0.24 7.18
C GLY A 97 2.47 1.07 6.27
N TYR A 98 1.32 1.53 6.79
CA TYR A 98 0.32 2.24 6.01
C TYR A 98 0.46 3.76 6.12
N ASP A 99 0.86 4.38 5.03
CA ASP A 99 0.77 5.82 4.82
C ASP A 99 -0.29 6.10 3.73
N GLY A 100 -1.38 6.71 4.14
CA GLY A 100 -2.60 6.83 3.34
C GLY A 100 -2.49 7.70 2.10
N PRO A 101 -3.57 7.79 1.31
CA PRO A 101 -3.65 8.59 0.09
C PRO A 101 -3.37 10.07 0.34
N CYS A 102 -2.36 10.62 -0.34
CA CYS A 102 -2.03 12.04 -0.30
C CYS A 102 -1.59 12.54 -1.68
N PRO A 103 -2.49 12.50 -2.70
CA PRO A 103 -2.13 12.96 -4.04
C PRO A 103 -1.94 14.49 -4.05
N PRO A 104 -1.09 15.03 -4.95
CA PRO A 104 -0.91 16.48 -5.05
C PRO A 104 -2.24 17.20 -5.32
N PHE A 105 -2.54 18.25 -4.56
CA PHE A 105 -3.79 19.03 -4.72
C PHE A 105 -3.89 19.77 -6.06
N PHE A 106 -2.77 19.86 -6.77
CA PHE A 106 -2.64 20.46 -8.10
C PHE A 106 -2.48 19.41 -9.21
N ASP A 107 -2.72 18.12 -8.93
CA ASP A 107 -2.71 17.09 -9.97
C ASP A 107 -4.05 17.08 -10.71
N ALA A 108 -4.01 17.26 -12.03
CA ALA A 108 -5.21 17.19 -12.88
C ALA A 108 -5.73 15.76 -13.08
N ARG A 109 -5.02 14.76 -12.55
CA ARG A 109 -5.40 13.34 -12.61
C ARG A 109 -5.89 12.86 -11.24
N ARG A 110 -6.98 12.08 -11.22
CA ARG A 110 -7.36 11.29 -10.05
C ARG A 110 -6.40 10.14 -9.88
N HIS A 111 -6.05 9.83 -8.62
CA HIS A 111 -5.27 8.66 -8.30
C HIS A 111 -6.17 7.47 -7.96
N TYR A 112 -5.75 6.27 -8.37
CA TYR A 112 -6.41 5.01 -8.12
C TYR A 112 -5.52 4.14 -7.23
N TYR A 113 -6.00 3.90 -6.00
CA TYR A 113 -5.32 3.12 -4.98
C TYR A 113 -5.78 1.69 -5.04
N ARG A 114 -4.89 0.78 -5.41
CA ARG A 114 -5.16 -0.65 -5.48
C ARG A 114 -4.84 -1.30 -4.14
N TYR A 115 -5.87 -1.72 -3.41
CA TYR A 115 -5.73 -2.50 -2.18
C TYR A 115 -5.81 -3.97 -2.53
N GLN A 116 -4.74 -4.71 -2.25
CA GLN A 116 -4.63 -6.13 -2.55
C GLN A 116 -4.52 -6.93 -1.26
N VAL A 117 -5.17 -8.10 -1.24
CA VAL A 117 -4.99 -9.12 -0.23
C VAL A 117 -4.48 -10.39 -0.93
N LEU A 118 -3.33 -10.88 -0.50
CA LEU A 118 -2.70 -12.08 -1.02
C LEU A 118 -2.78 -13.18 0.03
N ALA A 119 -3.36 -14.33 -0.33
CA ALA A 119 -3.36 -15.53 0.51
C ALA A 119 -2.06 -16.31 0.27
N LEU A 120 -1.34 -16.64 1.31
CA LEU A 120 -0.03 -17.31 1.24
C LEU A 120 -0.09 -18.70 1.90
N ASP A 121 0.65 -19.66 1.35
CA ASP A 121 0.86 -20.97 1.96
C ASP A 121 2.05 -21.00 2.95
N LEU A 122 2.61 -19.83 3.24
CA LEU A 122 3.63 -19.61 4.26
C LEU A 122 3.00 -18.92 5.48
N GLU A 123 3.41 -19.32 6.67
CA GLU A 123 3.04 -18.64 7.92
C GLU A 123 3.93 -17.42 8.16
N THR A 124 5.22 -17.59 7.90
CA THR A 124 6.26 -16.55 8.03
C THR A 124 7.09 -16.46 6.76
N LEU A 125 7.69 -15.30 6.53
CA LEU A 125 8.60 -15.06 5.41
C LEU A 125 10.01 -14.72 5.95
N ASP A 126 11.03 -15.26 5.31
CA ASP A 126 12.43 -14.96 5.64
C ASP A 126 12.81 -13.59 5.05
N LEU A 127 12.44 -12.55 5.77
CA LEU A 127 12.64 -11.14 5.41
C LEU A 127 13.17 -10.35 6.61
N ASP A 128 14.08 -9.45 6.34
CA ASP A 128 14.61 -8.50 7.32
C ASP A 128 13.50 -7.68 7.99
N LYS A 129 13.85 -7.02 9.10
CA LYS A 129 12.91 -6.14 9.80
C LYS A 129 12.39 -5.01 8.91
N HIS A 130 13.27 -4.47 8.06
CA HIS A 130 12.94 -3.39 7.13
C HIS A 130 13.05 -3.93 5.70
N PHE A 131 11.97 -4.55 5.23
CA PHE A 131 11.85 -5.09 3.88
C PHE A 131 10.97 -4.18 3.00
N THR A 132 11.20 -4.22 1.71
CA THR A 132 10.42 -3.51 0.69
C THR A 132 9.35 -4.39 0.07
N LEU A 133 8.48 -3.81 -0.75
CA LEU A 133 7.55 -4.60 -1.57
C LEU A 133 8.29 -5.56 -2.52
N GLU A 134 9.42 -5.12 -3.09
CA GLU A 134 10.23 -5.96 -3.99
C GLU A 134 10.80 -7.19 -3.26
N ASP A 135 11.31 -7.02 -2.04
CA ASP A 135 11.78 -8.12 -1.21
C ASP A 135 10.65 -9.12 -0.92
N PHE A 136 9.47 -8.61 -0.57
CA PHE A 136 8.28 -9.43 -0.37
C PHE A 136 7.89 -10.18 -1.64
N GLU A 137 7.75 -9.49 -2.79
CA GLU A 137 7.36 -10.11 -4.08
C GLU A 137 8.34 -11.23 -4.48
N LYS A 138 9.63 -11.03 -4.24
CA LYS A 138 10.68 -12.03 -4.51
C LYS A 138 10.55 -13.24 -3.61
N THR A 139 10.35 -13.04 -2.30
CA THR A 139 10.26 -14.12 -1.31
C THR A 139 8.95 -14.88 -1.40
N ALA A 140 7.83 -14.18 -1.69
CA ALA A 140 6.52 -14.79 -1.84
C ALA A 140 6.29 -15.47 -3.20
N LYS A 141 7.26 -15.41 -4.13
CA LYS A 141 7.14 -16.01 -5.46
C LYS A 141 6.91 -17.52 -5.37
N GLY A 142 5.77 -17.97 -5.95
CA GLY A 142 5.36 -19.39 -5.92
C GLY A 142 4.58 -19.78 -4.66
N HIS A 143 4.38 -18.87 -3.71
CA HIS A 143 3.68 -19.08 -2.45
C HIS A 143 2.34 -18.35 -2.35
N VAL A 144 1.94 -17.61 -3.39
CA VAL A 144 0.65 -16.92 -3.45
C VAL A 144 -0.40 -17.87 -4.00
N LEU A 145 -1.36 -18.24 -3.16
CA LEU A 145 -2.48 -19.13 -3.50
C LEU A 145 -3.61 -18.41 -4.23
N ALA A 146 -3.88 -17.16 -3.85
CA ALA A 146 -4.88 -16.29 -4.46
C ALA A 146 -4.64 -14.83 -4.13
N THR A 147 -5.16 -13.95 -4.99
CA THR A 147 -5.15 -12.50 -4.78
C THR A 147 -6.57 -11.96 -4.98
N ALA A 148 -6.98 -11.06 -4.10
CA ALA A 148 -8.18 -10.25 -4.26
C ALA A 148 -7.78 -8.76 -4.26
N GLU A 149 -8.48 -7.96 -5.05
CA GLU A 149 -8.20 -6.52 -5.19
C GLU A 149 -9.48 -5.70 -5.08
N VAL A 150 -9.37 -4.53 -4.47
CA VAL A 150 -10.35 -3.46 -4.55
C VAL A 150 -9.63 -2.15 -4.88
N VAL A 151 -10.23 -1.35 -5.76
CA VAL A 151 -9.65 -0.08 -6.19
C VAL A 151 -10.47 1.07 -5.58
N GLY A 152 -9.80 1.89 -4.76
CA GLY A 152 -10.29 3.17 -4.30
C GLY A 152 -9.82 4.30 -5.21
N ARG A 153 -10.59 5.39 -5.31
CA ARG A 153 -10.16 6.60 -6.03
C ARG A 153 -10.15 7.80 -5.09
N TYR A 154 -9.13 8.63 -5.20
CA TYR A 154 -9.04 9.83 -4.38
C TYR A 154 -8.34 10.97 -5.12
N THR A 155 -8.66 12.20 -4.71
CA THR A 155 -8.00 13.43 -5.18
C THR A 155 -8.09 14.52 -4.13
N LEU A 156 -7.05 15.32 -4.02
CA LEU A 156 -7.06 16.59 -3.28
C LEU A 156 -7.30 17.79 -4.19
N ASN A 157 -7.32 17.62 -5.53
CA ASN A 157 -7.63 18.68 -6.46
C ASN A 157 -9.12 19.08 -6.36
N PRO A 158 -9.45 20.34 -5.96
CA PRO A 158 -10.83 20.77 -5.79
C PRO A 158 -11.68 20.66 -7.07
N ARG A 159 -11.06 20.84 -8.24
CA ARG A 159 -11.77 20.74 -9.54
C ARG A 159 -12.25 19.33 -9.83
N LEU A 160 -11.58 18.30 -9.30
CA LEU A 160 -11.91 16.90 -9.53
C LEU A 160 -12.88 16.33 -8.47
N ARG A 161 -13.14 17.06 -7.37
CA ARG A 161 -14.02 16.58 -6.29
C ARG A 161 -15.50 16.63 -6.67
N SER A 162 -15.85 17.53 -7.56
CA SER A 162 -17.26 17.82 -7.97
C SER A 162 -17.71 17.03 -9.19
N ALA A 163 -16.88 16.14 -9.72
CA ALA A 163 -17.16 15.37 -10.94
C ALA A 163 -17.39 13.87 -10.66
#